data_fb1427db6967030317718e545c967dcc
#
_entry.id   fb1427db6967030317718e545c967dcc
#
_cell.length_a   1.000
_cell.length_b   1.000
_cell.length_c   1.000
_cell.angle_alpha   90.00
_cell.angle_beta   90.00
_cell.angle_gamma   90.00
#
_symmetry.space_group_name_H-M   'P 1'
#
loop_
_entity.id
_entity.type
_entity.pdbx_description
1 polymer ?
#
loop_
_entity_poly.entity_id
_entity_poly.type
_entity_poly.pdbx_seq_one_letter_code
_entity_poly.pdbx_strand_id
1 'polypeptide(L)'
;MQRHLNGIGGTYTAVNQSPADSRFGAGTAAAVRRFQAQFGLSPDGIIGPATWAAIVRVADALAAGRTPAVVTAYGGTPLRTGASGDSVRFLQSYLNGVHGTPLLAVDGRFGQATAQAVKGFQSHSGLAQDGVAGPATWARLVAAYNAAMASRG
;
A
#
# COMPACT_ATOMS: atom_id res chain seq x y z
N MET A 1 4.56 19.07 -5.71
CA MET A 1 3.63 18.12 -5.05
C MET A 1 3.61 16.75 -5.72
N GLN A 2 3.21 16.66 -6.98
CA GLN A 2 3.12 15.38 -7.69
C GLN A 2 4.47 14.65 -7.79
N ARG A 3 5.58 15.37 -7.89
CA ARG A 3 6.92 14.78 -7.87
C ARG A 3 7.19 14.00 -6.58
N HIS A 4 6.80 14.55 -5.44
CA HIS A 4 6.97 13.88 -4.15
C HIS A 4 6.11 12.62 -4.08
N LEU A 5 4.84 12.71 -4.50
CA LEU A 5 3.93 11.57 -4.53
C LEU A 5 4.42 10.48 -5.48
N ASN A 6 4.91 10.83 -6.66
CA ASN A 6 5.40 9.86 -7.63
C ASN A 6 6.70 9.20 -7.15
N GLY A 7 7.58 9.95 -6.48
CA GLY A 7 8.77 9.39 -5.84
C GLY A 7 8.42 8.41 -4.73
N ILE A 8 7.43 8.75 -3.91
CA ILE A 8 6.89 7.86 -2.87
C ILE A 8 6.26 6.62 -3.52
N GLY A 9 5.49 6.80 -4.60
CA GLY A 9 4.87 5.72 -5.33
C GLY A 9 5.85 4.73 -5.96
N GLY A 10 7.08 5.16 -6.22
CA GLY A 10 8.13 4.24 -6.66
C GLY A 10 8.49 3.21 -5.60
N THR A 11 8.37 3.57 -4.33
CA THR A 11 8.58 2.66 -3.20
C THR A 11 7.26 2.05 -2.71
N TYR A 12 6.24 2.87 -2.58
CA TYR A 12 4.90 2.46 -2.10
C TYR A 12 3.94 2.43 -3.30
N THR A 13 3.93 1.33 -4.03
CA THR A 13 3.25 1.23 -5.34
C THR A 13 1.76 1.50 -5.29
N ALA A 14 1.12 1.32 -4.12
CA ALA A 14 -0.30 1.63 -3.97
C ALA A 14 -0.60 3.13 -4.16
N VAL A 15 0.38 3.99 -3.92
CA VAL A 15 0.25 5.46 -4.07
C VAL A 15 0.46 5.91 -5.52
N ASN A 16 1.21 5.14 -6.31
CA ASN A 16 1.67 5.54 -7.63
C ASN A 16 0.54 5.50 -8.67
N GLN A 17 -0.22 6.55 -8.77
CA GLN A 17 -1.34 6.64 -9.71
C GLN A 17 -1.43 7.99 -10.43
N SER A 18 -0.54 8.91 -10.15
CA SER A 18 -0.68 10.27 -10.65
C SER A 18 0.35 10.59 -11.72
N PRO A 19 -0.05 10.99 -12.92
CA PRO A 19 0.90 11.55 -13.88
C PRO A 19 1.42 12.90 -13.36
N ALA A 20 2.66 13.20 -13.62
CA ALA A 20 3.29 14.44 -13.16
C ALA A 20 2.99 15.59 -14.13
N ASP A 21 1.73 16.00 -14.21
CA ASP A 21 1.26 17.03 -15.16
C ASP A 21 0.93 18.37 -14.49
N SER A 22 1.22 18.51 -13.23
CA SER A 22 0.96 19.71 -12.41
C SER A 22 -0.53 20.01 -12.16
N ARG A 23 -1.41 19.11 -12.52
CA ARG A 23 -2.85 19.27 -12.27
C ARG A 23 -3.27 18.43 -11.10
N PHE A 24 -4.04 19.05 -10.20
CA PHE A 24 -4.66 18.31 -9.08
C PHE A 24 -6.02 17.79 -9.53
N GLY A 25 -6.02 16.63 -10.17
CA GLY A 25 -7.24 15.98 -10.66
C GLY A 25 -7.61 14.77 -9.81
N ALA A 26 -8.59 14.00 -10.28
CA ALA A 26 -9.09 12.81 -9.59
C ALA A 26 -7.98 11.78 -9.29
N GLY A 27 -7.05 11.59 -10.21
CA GLY A 27 -5.92 10.68 -10.02
C GLY A 27 -5.00 11.12 -8.89
N THR A 28 -4.71 12.42 -8.79
CA THR A 28 -3.90 12.97 -7.71
C THR A 28 -4.62 12.85 -6.37
N ALA A 29 -5.91 13.17 -6.32
CA ALA A 29 -6.70 13.04 -5.09
C ALA A 29 -6.73 11.58 -4.60
N ALA A 30 -6.86 10.62 -5.52
CA ALA A 30 -6.83 9.21 -5.18
C ALA A 30 -5.46 8.79 -4.61
N ALA A 31 -4.35 9.27 -5.21
CA ALA A 31 -3.01 9.02 -4.71
C ALA A 31 -2.81 9.60 -3.30
N VAL A 32 -3.32 10.80 -3.06
CA VAL A 32 -3.27 11.45 -1.73
C VAL A 32 -4.03 10.61 -0.71
N ARG A 33 -5.24 10.15 -1.03
CA ARG A 33 -6.02 9.31 -0.12
C ARG A 33 -5.28 8.03 0.25
N ARG A 34 -4.64 7.37 -0.73
CA ARG A 34 -3.87 6.15 -0.47
C ARG A 34 -2.66 6.44 0.42
N PHE A 35 -1.95 7.52 0.15
CA PHE A 35 -0.84 7.96 1.00
C PHE A 35 -1.31 8.20 2.43
N GLN A 36 -2.41 8.95 2.59
CA GLN A 36 -2.98 9.24 3.91
C GLN A 36 -3.34 7.95 4.66
N ALA A 37 -3.98 7.00 3.98
CA ALA A 37 -4.35 5.72 4.57
C ALA A 37 -3.12 4.91 4.99
N GLN A 38 -2.08 4.88 4.17
CA GLN A 38 -0.86 4.13 4.48
C GLN A 38 -0.09 4.69 5.67
N PHE A 39 -0.17 6.00 5.90
CA PHE A 39 0.61 6.66 6.94
C PHE A 39 -0.27 7.19 8.11
N GLY A 40 -1.47 6.64 8.26
CA GLY A 40 -2.30 6.87 9.44
C GLY A 40 -3.00 8.22 9.49
N LEU A 41 -3.16 8.87 8.35
CA LEU A 41 -3.88 10.15 8.24
C LEU A 41 -5.31 9.91 7.77
N SER A 42 -6.20 10.89 8.00
CA SER A 42 -7.57 10.82 7.49
C SER A 42 -7.55 10.82 5.96
N PRO A 43 -8.09 9.78 5.29
CA PRO A 43 -8.00 9.64 3.83
C PRO A 43 -9.07 10.46 3.11
N ASP A 44 -9.00 11.78 3.24
CA ASP A 44 -9.96 12.72 2.64
C ASP A 44 -9.55 13.24 1.25
N GLY A 45 -8.32 12.94 0.82
CA GLY A 45 -7.78 13.42 -0.46
C GLY A 45 -7.40 14.90 -0.46
N ILE A 46 -7.43 15.55 0.69
CA ILE A 46 -7.14 16.96 0.85
C ILE A 46 -5.76 17.13 1.49
N ILE A 47 -4.94 17.98 0.91
CA ILE A 47 -3.61 18.23 1.42
C ILE A 47 -3.65 19.45 2.36
N GLY A 48 -3.83 19.17 3.63
CA GLY A 48 -3.66 20.16 4.69
C GLY A 48 -2.24 20.11 5.26
N PRO A 49 -1.96 20.87 6.34
CA PRO A 49 -0.62 20.94 6.94
C PRO A 49 -0.08 19.58 7.38
N ALA A 50 -0.91 18.73 7.97
CA ALA A 50 -0.48 17.40 8.44
C ALA A 50 -0.10 16.49 7.29
N THR A 51 -0.89 16.47 6.22
CA THR A 51 -0.60 15.67 5.03
C THR A 51 0.65 16.16 4.33
N TRP A 52 0.80 17.48 4.18
CA TRP A 52 1.99 18.05 3.55
C TRP A 52 3.26 17.70 4.34
N ALA A 53 3.22 17.86 5.65
CA ALA A 53 4.36 17.52 6.51
C ALA A 53 4.73 16.03 6.39
N ALA A 54 3.72 15.15 6.33
CA ALA A 54 3.95 13.72 6.16
C ALA A 54 4.58 13.40 4.79
N ILE A 55 4.10 14.02 3.71
CA ILE A 55 4.65 13.85 2.37
C ILE A 55 6.14 14.23 2.34
N VAL A 56 6.47 15.38 2.88
CA VAL A 56 7.85 15.86 2.92
C VAL A 56 8.72 14.90 3.76
N ARG A 57 8.24 14.51 4.92
CA ARG A 57 8.97 13.59 5.81
C ARG A 57 9.26 12.24 5.14
N VAL A 58 8.26 11.66 4.46
CA VAL A 58 8.45 10.38 3.78
C VAL A 58 9.38 10.54 2.58
N ALA A 59 9.21 11.59 1.78
CA ALA A 59 10.09 11.86 0.63
C ALA A 59 11.54 12.06 1.06
N ASP A 60 11.78 12.82 2.14
CA ASP A 60 13.12 13.04 2.68
C ASP A 60 13.74 11.74 3.21
N ALA A 61 12.95 10.91 3.90
CA ALA A 61 13.42 9.63 4.40
C ALA A 61 13.82 8.70 3.25
N LEU A 62 13.05 8.64 2.19
CA LEU A 62 13.36 7.83 1.00
C LEU A 62 14.62 8.34 0.31
N ALA A 63 14.80 9.65 0.20
CA ALA A 63 16.00 10.25 -0.36
C ALA A 63 17.24 9.92 0.48
N ALA A 64 17.08 9.71 1.78
CA ALA A 64 18.15 9.31 2.69
C ALA A 64 18.35 7.79 2.78
N GLY A 65 17.64 7.01 1.96
CA GLY A 65 17.72 5.54 1.96
C GLY A 65 16.93 4.85 3.06
N ARG A 66 16.03 5.57 3.73
CA ARG A 66 15.17 5.01 4.80
C ARG A 66 13.77 4.74 4.26
N THR A 67 13.12 3.71 4.76
CA THR A 67 11.76 3.33 4.35
C THR A 67 10.84 3.41 5.56
N PRO A 68 10.07 4.50 5.72
CA PRO A 68 9.14 4.62 6.85
C PRO A 68 8.10 3.50 6.86
N ALA A 69 7.75 3.03 8.06
CA ALA A 69 6.75 1.99 8.23
C ALA A 69 5.35 2.48 7.83
N VAL A 70 4.57 1.61 7.20
CA VAL A 70 3.16 1.87 6.92
C VAL A 70 2.29 1.43 8.10
N VAL A 71 1.17 2.10 8.31
CA VAL A 71 0.23 1.82 9.39
C VAL A 71 -1.19 1.69 8.87
N THR A 72 -1.33 1.05 7.71
CA THR A 72 -2.61 0.90 7.02
C THR A 72 -3.57 0.06 7.85
N ALA A 73 -4.71 0.64 8.21
CA ALA A 73 -5.72 -0.04 9.01
C ALA A 73 -6.48 -1.09 8.19
N TYR A 74 -6.89 -2.17 8.84
CA TYR A 74 -7.83 -3.13 8.26
C TYR A 74 -9.17 -2.45 7.98
N GLY A 75 -9.70 -2.65 6.76
CA GLY A 75 -10.92 -1.97 6.32
C GLY A 75 -12.23 -2.48 6.92
N GLY A 76 -12.18 -3.48 7.78
CA GLY A 76 -13.37 -4.01 8.46
C GLY A 76 -14.11 -5.11 7.69
N THR A 77 -13.76 -5.34 6.43
CA THR A 77 -14.39 -6.39 5.60
C THR A 77 -13.30 -7.30 5.04
N PRO A 78 -13.40 -8.62 5.20
CA PRO A 78 -12.43 -9.53 4.60
C PRO A 78 -12.38 -9.39 3.08
N LEU A 79 -11.17 -9.37 2.52
CA LEU A 79 -10.96 -9.28 1.07
C LEU A 79 -10.85 -10.68 0.49
N ARG A 80 -11.63 -10.93 -0.54
CA ARG A 80 -11.70 -12.24 -1.23
C ARG A 80 -11.93 -12.01 -2.71
N THR A 81 -11.89 -13.08 -3.51
CA THR A 81 -12.16 -13.01 -4.94
C THR A 81 -13.46 -12.24 -5.22
N GLY A 82 -13.38 -11.26 -6.09
CA GLY A 82 -14.48 -10.36 -6.43
C GLY A 82 -14.43 -9.02 -5.71
N ALA A 83 -13.58 -8.87 -4.69
CA ALA A 83 -13.39 -7.57 -4.03
C ALA A 83 -12.61 -6.61 -4.93
N SER A 84 -12.83 -5.32 -4.75
CA SER A 84 -12.13 -4.28 -5.49
C SER A 84 -11.99 -3.02 -4.65
N GLY A 85 -11.09 -2.15 -5.05
CA GLY A 85 -10.88 -0.85 -4.41
C GLY A 85 -9.49 -0.67 -3.83
N ASP A 86 -9.34 0.38 -3.02
CA ASP A 86 -8.03 0.76 -2.46
C ASP A 86 -7.48 -0.29 -1.50
N SER A 87 -8.32 -0.93 -0.70
CA SER A 87 -7.87 -1.99 0.21
C SER A 87 -7.21 -3.14 -0.56
N VAL A 88 -7.75 -3.49 -1.72
CA VAL A 88 -7.16 -4.53 -2.59
C VAL A 88 -5.83 -4.04 -3.15
N ARG A 89 -5.72 -2.77 -3.51
CA ARG A 89 -4.44 -2.19 -3.96
C ARG A 89 -3.37 -2.29 -2.88
N PHE A 90 -3.70 -1.95 -1.64
CA PHE A 90 -2.76 -2.08 -0.53
C PHE A 90 -2.34 -3.54 -0.33
N LEU A 91 -3.30 -4.44 -0.36
CA LEU A 91 -3.03 -5.87 -0.24
C LEU A 91 -2.04 -6.35 -1.32
N GLN A 92 -2.31 -6.02 -2.58
CA GLN A 92 -1.47 -6.41 -3.71
C GLN A 92 -0.07 -5.82 -3.60
N SER A 93 0.03 -4.53 -3.26
CA SER A 93 1.28 -3.83 -3.06
C SER A 93 2.12 -4.47 -1.95
N TYR A 94 1.49 -4.80 -0.83
CA TYR A 94 2.18 -5.39 0.32
C TYR A 94 2.62 -6.83 0.05
N LEU A 95 1.80 -7.60 -0.67
CA LEU A 95 2.19 -8.95 -1.09
C LEU A 95 3.42 -8.90 -2.01
N ASN A 96 3.45 -7.97 -2.96
CA ASN A 96 4.61 -7.76 -3.83
C ASN A 96 5.84 -7.38 -3.02
N GLY A 97 5.70 -6.48 -2.04
CA GLY A 97 6.79 -6.03 -1.20
C GLY A 97 7.38 -7.15 -0.35
N VAL A 98 6.54 -7.98 0.23
CA VAL A 98 6.96 -9.15 1.02
C VAL A 98 7.66 -10.18 0.14
N HIS A 99 7.13 -10.43 -1.05
CA HIS A 99 7.71 -11.38 -1.99
C HIS A 99 9.06 -10.88 -2.55
N GLY A 100 9.21 -9.58 -2.67
CA GLY A 100 10.46 -8.98 -3.17
C GLY A 100 10.50 -8.74 -4.67
N THR A 101 9.49 -9.16 -5.41
CA THR A 101 9.35 -8.94 -6.85
C THR A 101 7.90 -8.58 -7.18
N PRO A 102 7.63 -7.93 -8.31
CA PRO A 102 6.26 -7.58 -8.69
C PRO A 102 5.45 -8.82 -9.13
N LEU A 103 5.00 -9.57 -8.13
CA LEU A 103 4.24 -10.82 -8.31
C LEU A 103 2.85 -10.55 -8.88
N LEU A 104 2.22 -9.43 -8.48
CA LEU A 104 0.85 -9.09 -8.85
C LEU A 104 0.79 -7.72 -9.52
N ALA A 105 -0.15 -7.54 -10.43
CA ALA A 105 -0.55 -6.21 -10.87
C ALA A 105 -1.29 -5.50 -9.72
N VAL A 106 -0.92 -4.28 -9.39
CA VAL A 106 -1.58 -3.47 -8.36
C VAL A 106 -2.74 -2.73 -9.04
N ASP A 107 -3.79 -3.46 -9.35
CA ASP A 107 -4.95 -2.96 -10.11
C ASP A 107 -6.20 -2.74 -9.27
N GLY A 108 -6.16 -3.12 -8.00
CA GLY A 108 -7.30 -3.00 -7.11
C GLY A 108 -8.39 -4.04 -7.33
N ARG A 109 -8.11 -5.10 -8.08
CA ARG A 109 -9.06 -6.19 -8.34
C ARG A 109 -8.56 -7.49 -7.75
N PHE A 110 -9.35 -8.09 -6.89
CA PHE A 110 -9.02 -9.35 -6.25
C PHE A 110 -9.46 -10.51 -7.15
N GLY A 111 -8.56 -10.95 -8.00
CA GLY A 111 -8.79 -12.10 -8.88
C GLY A 111 -8.07 -13.34 -8.40
N GLN A 112 -7.96 -14.33 -9.28
CA GLN A 112 -7.34 -15.62 -8.96
C GLN A 112 -5.86 -15.47 -8.58
N ALA A 113 -5.11 -14.62 -9.29
CA ALA A 113 -3.70 -14.38 -8.98
C ALA A 113 -3.52 -13.79 -7.57
N THR A 114 -4.36 -12.85 -7.18
CA THR A 114 -4.35 -12.28 -5.82
C THR A 114 -4.70 -13.35 -4.78
N ALA A 115 -5.71 -14.17 -5.04
CA ALA A 115 -6.08 -15.26 -4.13
C ALA A 115 -4.93 -16.26 -3.92
N GLN A 116 -4.22 -16.62 -4.97
CA GLN A 116 -3.06 -17.52 -4.90
C GLN A 116 -1.93 -16.88 -4.07
N ALA A 117 -1.67 -15.60 -4.27
CA ALA A 117 -0.65 -14.88 -3.50
C ALA A 117 -1.01 -14.80 -2.02
N VAL A 118 -2.29 -14.56 -1.70
CA VAL A 118 -2.77 -14.57 -0.30
C VAL A 118 -2.56 -15.94 0.33
N LYS A 119 -2.93 -17.00 -0.36
CA LYS A 119 -2.74 -18.37 0.14
C LYS A 119 -1.26 -18.69 0.39
N GLY A 120 -0.38 -18.29 -0.52
CA GLY A 120 1.06 -18.46 -0.35
C GLY A 120 1.59 -17.73 0.87
N PHE A 121 1.16 -16.48 1.05
CA PHE A 121 1.53 -15.70 2.24
C PHE A 121 1.01 -16.34 3.53
N GLN A 122 -0.24 -16.80 3.53
CA GLN A 122 -0.84 -17.47 4.69
C GLN A 122 -0.06 -18.74 5.05
N SER A 123 0.34 -19.51 4.07
CA SER A 123 1.15 -20.71 4.28
C SER A 123 2.47 -20.38 4.96
N HIS A 124 3.20 -19.39 4.46
CA HIS A 124 4.46 -18.95 5.04
C HIS A 124 4.31 -18.38 6.46
N SER A 125 3.16 -17.80 6.75
CA SER A 125 2.91 -17.14 8.04
C SER A 125 2.23 -18.03 9.06
N GLY A 126 1.97 -19.30 8.73
CA GLY A 126 1.29 -20.21 9.63
C GLY A 126 -0.19 -19.92 9.84
N LEU A 127 -0.82 -19.25 8.88
CA LEU A 127 -2.24 -18.91 8.92
C LEU A 127 -3.05 -19.92 8.08
N ALA A 128 -4.37 -19.97 8.31
CA ALA A 128 -5.26 -20.80 7.47
C ALA A 128 -5.19 -20.34 6.02
N GLN A 129 -4.98 -21.27 5.10
CA GLN A 129 -4.81 -20.99 3.67
C GLN A 129 -6.17 -20.94 2.96
N ASP A 130 -7.02 -19.99 3.34
CA ASP A 130 -8.37 -19.84 2.79
C ASP A 130 -8.45 -18.83 1.62
N GLY A 131 -7.36 -18.13 1.31
CA GLY A 131 -7.34 -17.12 0.26
C GLY A 131 -8.13 -15.86 0.58
N VAL A 132 -8.53 -15.68 1.84
CA VAL A 132 -9.29 -14.52 2.32
C VAL A 132 -8.41 -13.68 3.23
N ALA A 133 -8.27 -12.41 2.92
CA ALA A 133 -7.49 -11.48 3.73
C ALA A 133 -8.39 -10.88 4.82
N GLY A 134 -8.53 -11.58 5.93
CA GLY A 134 -9.22 -11.13 7.13
C GLY A 134 -8.30 -10.35 8.05
N PRO A 135 -8.75 -10.01 9.29
CA PRO A 135 -7.97 -9.19 10.22
C PRO A 135 -6.59 -9.78 10.55
N ALA A 136 -6.51 -11.08 10.79
CA ALA A 136 -5.24 -11.73 11.14
C ALA A 136 -4.26 -11.71 9.96
N THR A 137 -4.73 -12.01 8.76
CA THR A 137 -3.91 -11.96 7.54
C THR A 137 -3.43 -10.53 7.29
N TRP A 138 -4.32 -9.56 7.42
CA TRP A 138 -3.99 -8.14 7.20
C TRP A 138 -2.90 -7.66 8.18
N ALA A 139 -3.08 -7.91 9.46
CA ALA A 139 -2.12 -7.48 10.48
C ALA A 139 -0.74 -8.12 10.25
N ARG A 140 -0.72 -9.41 9.92
CA ARG A 140 0.52 -10.13 9.65
C ARG A 140 1.20 -9.60 8.39
N LEU A 141 0.42 -9.29 7.36
CA LEU A 141 0.93 -8.76 6.10
C LEU A 141 1.56 -7.38 6.26
N VAL A 142 0.90 -6.46 6.98
CA VAL A 142 1.45 -5.12 7.24
C VAL A 142 2.76 -5.23 8.01
N ALA A 143 2.82 -6.07 9.03
CA ALA A 143 4.04 -6.29 9.81
C ALA A 143 5.16 -6.88 8.94
N ALA A 144 4.85 -7.88 8.12
CA ALA A 144 5.81 -8.51 7.22
C ALA A 144 6.34 -7.53 6.17
N TYR A 145 5.46 -6.69 5.62
CA TYR A 145 5.84 -5.66 4.65
C TYR A 145 6.83 -4.67 5.27
N ASN A 146 6.52 -4.17 6.48
CA ASN A 146 7.39 -3.23 7.17
C ASN A 146 8.76 -3.85 7.47
N ALA A 147 8.79 -5.12 7.90
CA ALA A 147 10.03 -5.84 8.17
C ALA A 147 10.86 -6.03 6.87
N ALA A 148 10.20 -6.37 5.76
CA ALA A 148 10.87 -6.55 4.47
C ALA A 148 11.47 -5.22 3.98
N MET A 149 10.75 -4.11 4.12
CA MET A 149 11.24 -2.80 3.70
C MET A 149 12.39 -2.32 4.60
N ALA A 150 12.32 -2.55 5.89
CA ALA A 150 13.40 -2.20 6.82
C ALA A 150 14.69 -2.96 6.51
N SER A 151 14.59 -4.22 6.09
CA SER A 151 15.75 -5.04 5.73
C SER A 151 16.43 -4.56 4.44
N ARG A 152 15.69 -3.91 3.55
CA ARG A 152 16.21 -3.39 2.26
C ARG A 152 16.76 -1.98 2.36
N GLY A 153 16.26 -1.21 3.30
CA GLY A 153 16.67 0.18 3.55
C GLY A 153 17.90 0.29 4.42
#